data_38f7bd5a0f6db7eb69a2284953cac847
#
_entry.id   38f7bd5a0f6db7eb69a2284953cac847
#
_cell.length_a   1.000
_cell.length_b   1.000
_cell.length_c   1.000
_cell.angle_alpha   90.00
_cell.angle_beta   90.00
_cell.angle_gamma   90.00
#
_symmetry.space_group_name_H-M   'P 1'
#
loop_
_entity.id
_entity.type
_entity.pdbx_description
1 polymer ?
#
loop_
_entity_poly.entity_id
_entity_poly.type
_entity_poly.pdbx_seq_one_letter_code
_entity_poly.pdbx_strand_id
1 'polypeptide(L)'
;MLITAVLFDEIQHSKPGESLPFIAHSGLVKTHGPAQISVSELIHQNRLPANPTQEEITWARNHFLDPEMNITLLAAKFQRLKLALGLPESLMLQASRSYLDAKAIATLTYLHNGKLDYPARVLGYMQDPELHGLIYDGRQPNPVITV
;
A
#
# COMPACT_ATOMS: atom_id res chain seq x y z
N MET A 1 -3.36 -7.84 6.66
CA MET A 1 -4.49 -6.86 6.86
C MET A 1 -4.14 -5.43 6.48
N LEU A 2 -3.10 -4.76 7.01
CA LEU A 2 -2.87 -3.33 6.71
C LEU A 2 -2.75 -3.05 5.20
N ILE A 3 -1.88 -3.76 4.50
CA ILE A 3 -1.70 -3.60 3.04
C ILE A 3 -3.03 -3.80 2.30
N THR A 4 -3.79 -4.84 2.65
CA THR A 4 -5.08 -5.13 2.01
C THR A 4 -6.12 -4.03 2.28
N ALA A 5 -6.20 -3.53 3.53
CA ALA A 5 -7.12 -2.45 3.89
C ALA A 5 -6.78 -1.14 3.14
N VAL A 6 -5.49 -0.84 2.98
CA VAL A 6 -5.01 0.29 2.18
C VAL A 6 -5.39 0.11 0.71
N LEU A 7 -5.11 -1.05 0.12
CA LEU A 7 -5.49 -1.33 -1.27
C LEU A 7 -7.00 -1.23 -1.48
N PHE A 8 -7.78 -1.74 -0.53
CA PHE A 8 -9.23 -1.67 -0.60
C PHE A 8 -9.73 -0.23 -0.59
N ASP A 9 -9.19 0.63 0.30
CA ASP A 9 -9.52 2.05 0.33
C ASP A 9 -9.14 2.75 -0.99
N GLU A 10 -7.94 2.51 -1.49
CA GLU A 10 -7.47 3.14 -2.73
C GLU A 10 -8.32 2.72 -3.95
N ILE A 11 -8.72 1.43 -4.03
CA ILE A 11 -9.59 0.93 -5.10
C ILE A 11 -10.98 1.56 -5.00
N GLN A 12 -11.56 1.63 -3.80
CA GLN A 12 -12.90 2.21 -3.58
C GLN A 12 -12.97 3.71 -3.89
N HIS A 13 -11.86 4.43 -3.69
CA HIS A 13 -11.79 5.88 -3.86
C HIS A 13 -10.98 6.31 -5.09
N SER A 14 -10.52 5.35 -5.93
CA SER A 14 -9.81 5.65 -7.16
C SER A 14 -10.69 6.43 -8.14
N LYS A 15 -10.10 7.42 -8.81
CA LYS A 15 -10.81 8.15 -9.85
C LYS A 15 -10.84 7.33 -11.14
N PRO A 16 -11.93 7.42 -11.91
CA PRO A 16 -11.98 6.80 -13.23
C PRO A 16 -10.78 7.24 -14.08
N GLY A 17 -10.04 6.28 -14.60
CA GLY A 17 -8.90 6.52 -15.48
C GLY A 17 -7.51 6.54 -14.84
N GLU A 18 -7.36 6.55 -13.50
CA GLU A 18 -6.05 6.54 -12.84
C GLU A 18 -5.21 5.29 -13.15
N SER A 19 -5.85 4.18 -13.52
CA SER A 19 -5.20 2.94 -13.93
C SER A 19 -4.90 2.86 -15.44
N LEU A 20 -5.25 3.89 -16.23
CA LEU A 20 -5.00 3.87 -17.66
C LEU A 20 -3.54 4.24 -17.99
N PRO A 21 -2.83 3.43 -18.80
CA PRO A 21 -1.42 3.63 -19.09
C PRO A 21 -1.08 5.03 -19.65
N PHE A 22 -1.90 5.57 -20.54
CA PHE A 22 -1.65 6.87 -21.14
C PHE A 22 -1.74 8.03 -20.12
N ILE A 23 -2.59 7.90 -19.09
CA ILE A 23 -2.69 8.89 -18.00
C ILE A 23 -1.45 8.81 -17.11
N ALA A 24 -0.98 7.61 -16.80
CA ALA A 24 0.25 7.42 -16.04
C ALA A 24 1.47 8.10 -16.70
N HIS A 25 1.55 8.03 -18.03
CA HIS A 25 2.65 8.64 -18.80
C HIS A 25 2.46 10.12 -19.12
N SER A 26 1.25 10.66 -19.01
CA SER A 26 0.96 12.07 -19.29
C SER A 26 1.56 13.05 -18.27
N GLY A 27 1.90 12.58 -17.07
CA GLY A 27 2.30 13.44 -15.95
C GLY A 27 1.13 14.15 -15.24
N LEU A 28 -0.11 13.89 -15.66
CA LEU A 28 -1.32 14.50 -15.09
C LEU A 28 -1.62 13.97 -13.67
N VAL A 29 -1.17 12.76 -13.35
CA VAL A 29 -1.30 12.15 -12.03
C VAL A 29 0.06 11.93 -11.40
N LYS A 30 0.13 12.07 -10.07
CA LYS A 30 1.38 11.93 -9.30
C LYS A 30 1.58 10.52 -8.74
N THR A 31 0.50 9.78 -8.57
CA THR A 31 0.47 8.44 -7.98
C THR A 31 -0.15 7.47 -8.96
N HIS A 32 0.26 6.22 -8.94
CA HIS A 32 -0.08 5.23 -9.95
C HIS A 32 -0.34 3.85 -9.35
N GLY A 33 -1.16 3.07 -10.07
CA GLY A 33 -1.49 1.69 -9.73
C GLY A 33 -2.40 1.57 -8.51
N PRO A 34 -2.79 0.33 -8.14
CA PRO A 34 -3.76 0.08 -7.08
C PRO A 34 -3.32 0.58 -5.69
N ALA A 35 -2.02 0.72 -5.43
CA ALA A 35 -1.48 1.23 -4.18
C ALA A 35 -1.10 2.72 -4.23
N GLN A 36 -1.43 3.44 -5.29
CA GLN A 36 -1.17 4.88 -5.44
C GLN A 36 0.27 5.28 -5.10
N ILE A 37 1.26 4.58 -5.69
CA ILE A 37 2.69 4.84 -5.50
C ILE A 37 3.17 5.96 -6.42
N SER A 38 4.07 6.80 -5.93
CA SER A 38 4.68 7.91 -6.66
C SER A 38 6.15 7.66 -7.00
N VAL A 39 6.67 8.39 -8.00
CA VAL A 39 8.10 8.39 -8.33
C VAL A 39 8.95 8.83 -7.14
N SER A 40 8.49 9.81 -6.35
CA SER A 40 9.19 10.25 -5.14
C SER A 40 9.33 9.14 -4.10
N GLU A 41 8.41 8.19 -4.03
CA GLU A 41 8.54 7.06 -3.13
C GLU A 41 9.70 6.14 -3.54
N LEU A 42 9.93 5.92 -4.85
CA LEU A 42 11.08 5.15 -5.32
C LEU A 42 12.41 5.84 -5.00
N ILE A 43 12.44 7.17 -5.03
CA ILE A 43 13.61 7.95 -4.59
C ILE A 43 13.85 7.72 -3.09
N HIS A 44 12.79 7.80 -2.26
CA HIS A 44 12.90 7.54 -0.82
C HIS A 44 13.31 6.10 -0.48
N GLN A 45 12.99 5.14 -1.36
CA GLN A 45 13.43 3.75 -1.23
C GLN A 45 14.82 3.48 -1.81
N ASN A 46 15.53 4.52 -2.28
CA ASN A 46 16.82 4.43 -2.98
C ASN A 46 16.79 3.53 -4.24
N ARG A 47 15.63 3.42 -4.89
CA ARG A 47 15.46 2.70 -6.16
C ARG A 47 15.62 3.59 -7.37
N LEU A 48 15.56 4.90 -7.18
CA LEU A 48 15.87 5.94 -8.15
C LEU A 48 16.81 6.99 -7.54
N PRO A 49 17.65 7.64 -8.35
CA PRO A 49 18.46 8.77 -7.91
C PRO A 49 17.57 9.96 -7.51
N ALA A 50 18.13 10.91 -6.75
CA ALA A 50 17.41 12.11 -6.32
C ALA A 50 16.88 12.96 -7.48
N ASN A 51 17.56 12.93 -8.62
CA ASN A 51 17.19 13.62 -9.86
C ASN A 51 17.11 12.59 -11.00
N PRO A 52 16.01 11.81 -11.11
CA PRO A 52 15.88 10.78 -12.10
C PRO A 52 15.74 11.36 -13.51
N THR A 53 16.32 10.70 -14.49
CA THR A 53 16.14 10.99 -15.91
C THR A 53 14.71 10.69 -16.37
N GLN A 54 14.33 11.19 -17.55
CA GLN A 54 13.01 10.87 -18.12
C GLN A 54 12.85 9.37 -18.43
N GLU A 55 13.91 8.68 -18.76
CA GLU A 55 13.91 7.24 -18.99
C GLU A 55 13.64 6.47 -17.69
N GLU A 56 14.31 6.86 -16.61
CA GLU A 56 14.09 6.27 -15.28
C GLU A 56 12.67 6.54 -14.75
N ILE A 57 12.12 7.73 -15.00
CA ILE A 57 10.72 8.04 -14.67
C ILE A 57 9.76 7.17 -15.48
N THR A 58 10.03 6.95 -16.77
CA THR A 58 9.21 6.11 -17.64
C THR A 58 9.27 4.65 -17.19
N TRP A 59 10.47 4.17 -16.85
CA TRP A 59 10.67 2.84 -16.26
C TRP A 59 9.86 2.68 -14.97
N ALA A 60 9.93 3.64 -14.06
CA ALA A 60 9.20 3.63 -12.80
C ALA A 60 7.67 3.55 -13.01
N ARG A 61 7.14 4.35 -13.93
CA ARG A 61 5.71 4.35 -14.25
C ARG A 61 5.23 3.02 -14.83
N ASN A 62 6.03 2.37 -15.66
CA ASN A 62 5.72 1.03 -16.16
C ASN A 62 5.62 0.01 -15.01
N HIS A 63 6.52 0.09 -14.03
CA HIS A 63 6.50 -0.78 -12.85
C HIS A 63 5.30 -0.51 -11.93
N PHE A 64 4.81 0.74 -11.85
CA PHE A 64 3.61 1.06 -11.08
C PHE A 64 2.34 0.47 -11.69
N LEU A 65 2.32 0.22 -12.99
CA LEU A 65 1.17 -0.38 -13.68
C LEU A 65 1.12 -1.90 -13.52
N ASP A 66 2.21 -2.53 -13.08
CA ASP A 66 2.24 -3.93 -12.66
C ASP A 66 1.66 -4.04 -11.24
N PRO A 67 0.52 -4.74 -11.03
CA PRO A 67 -0.12 -4.80 -9.72
C PRO A 67 0.73 -5.46 -8.64
N GLU A 68 1.48 -6.51 -8.99
CA GLU A 68 2.33 -7.25 -8.04
C GLU A 68 3.49 -6.36 -7.57
N MET A 69 4.15 -5.70 -8.53
CA MET A 69 5.23 -4.77 -8.23
C MET A 69 4.70 -3.59 -7.41
N ASN A 70 3.55 -3.05 -7.76
CA ASN A 70 2.93 -1.92 -7.07
C ASN A 70 2.62 -2.25 -5.59
N ILE A 71 2.08 -3.45 -5.32
CA ILE A 71 1.81 -3.94 -3.95
C ILE A 71 3.13 -4.14 -3.18
N THR A 72 4.16 -4.68 -3.83
CA THR A 72 5.49 -4.85 -3.23
C THR A 72 6.09 -3.50 -2.83
N LEU A 73 5.96 -2.48 -3.66
CA LEU A 73 6.40 -1.11 -3.36
C LEU A 73 5.63 -0.49 -2.20
N LEU A 74 4.33 -0.77 -2.08
CA LEU A 74 3.54 -0.34 -0.93
C LEU A 74 4.04 -0.98 0.37
N ALA A 75 4.32 -2.27 0.36
CA ALA A 75 4.88 -2.97 1.52
C ALA A 75 6.23 -2.37 1.94
N ALA A 76 7.11 -2.12 0.98
CA ALA A 76 8.40 -1.45 1.22
C ALA A 76 8.23 -0.02 1.77
N LYS A 77 7.23 0.74 1.30
CA LYS A 77 6.89 2.06 1.84
C LYS A 77 6.53 1.97 3.32
N PHE A 78 5.63 1.07 3.69
CA PHE A 78 5.24 0.90 5.09
C PHE A 78 6.40 0.44 5.97
N GLN A 79 7.25 -0.44 5.48
CA GLN A 79 8.47 -0.84 6.19
C GLN A 79 9.40 0.35 6.43
N ARG A 80 9.66 1.16 5.41
CA ARG A 80 10.46 2.38 5.52
C ARG A 80 9.85 3.38 6.52
N LEU A 81 8.54 3.63 6.43
CA LEU A 81 7.84 4.53 7.36
C LEU A 81 7.89 4.01 8.80
N LYS A 82 7.75 2.70 8.99
CA LYS A 82 7.86 2.05 10.30
C LYS A 82 9.24 2.28 10.92
N LEU A 83 10.31 2.07 10.14
CA LEU A 83 11.68 2.36 10.58
C LEU A 83 11.91 3.85 10.88
N ALA A 84 11.36 4.76 10.07
CA ALA A 84 11.43 6.20 10.29
C ALA A 84 10.73 6.65 11.59
N LEU A 85 9.73 5.90 12.05
CA LEU A 85 9.07 6.09 13.35
C LEU A 85 9.83 5.44 14.51
N GLY A 86 11.01 4.86 14.28
CA GLY A 86 11.78 4.15 15.30
C GLY A 86 11.19 2.80 15.73
N LEU A 87 10.26 2.25 14.95
CA LEU A 87 9.67 0.95 15.23
C LEU A 87 10.55 -0.17 14.66
N PRO A 88 10.84 -1.24 15.41
CA PRO A 88 11.64 -2.36 14.92
C PRO A 88 11.02 -3.01 13.67
N GLU A 89 11.86 -3.47 12.75
CA GLU A 89 11.40 -4.15 11.53
C GLU A 89 10.55 -5.38 11.84
N SER A 90 10.97 -6.17 12.82
CA SER A 90 10.28 -7.40 13.27
C SER A 90 8.97 -7.14 14.03
N LEU A 91 8.68 -5.89 14.41
CA LEU A 91 7.48 -5.58 15.18
C LEU A 91 6.23 -5.82 14.35
N MET A 92 5.37 -6.73 14.82
CA MET A 92 4.04 -6.94 14.27
C MET A 92 3.03 -6.03 14.96
N LEU A 93 2.40 -5.15 14.19
CA LEU A 93 1.35 -4.26 14.66
C LEU A 93 -0.03 -4.91 14.43
N GLN A 94 -0.85 -4.94 15.46
CA GLN A 94 -2.21 -5.48 15.41
C GLN A 94 -3.19 -4.44 15.97
N ALA A 95 -4.07 -3.92 15.13
CA ALA A 95 -5.01 -2.84 15.50
C ALA A 95 -5.86 -3.15 16.74
N SER A 96 -6.21 -4.42 16.93
CA SER A 96 -7.02 -4.90 18.08
C SER A 96 -6.21 -5.22 19.33
N ARG A 97 -4.87 -5.24 19.26
CA ARG A 97 -4.02 -5.68 20.36
C ARG A 97 -3.86 -4.61 21.44
N SER A 98 -3.59 -3.38 21.03
CA SER A 98 -3.36 -2.28 21.96
C SER A 98 -3.66 -0.93 21.32
N TYR A 99 -3.92 0.06 22.16
CA TYR A 99 -4.05 1.46 21.71
C TYR A 99 -2.79 1.96 21.00
N LEU A 100 -1.61 1.55 21.46
CA LEU A 100 -0.34 1.97 20.86
C LEU A 100 -0.18 1.39 19.44
N ASP A 101 -0.56 0.14 19.22
CA ASP A 101 -0.55 -0.48 17.89
C ASP A 101 -1.54 0.22 16.95
N ALA A 102 -2.75 0.49 17.41
CA ALA A 102 -3.74 1.22 16.63
C ALA A 102 -3.25 2.64 16.27
N LYS A 103 -2.63 3.34 17.22
CA LYS A 103 -2.03 4.65 16.99
C LYS A 103 -0.87 4.60 16.00
N ALA A 104 0.00 3.59 16.10
CA ALA A 104 1.09 3.41 15.15
C ALA A 104 0.57 3.14 13.73
N ILE A 105 -0.43 2.28 13.58
CA ILE A 105 -1.09 2.01 12.29
C ILE A 105 -1.74 3.28 11.74
N ALA A 106 -2.46 4.04 12.57
CA ALA A 106 -3.07 5.31 12.16
C ALA A 106 -2.01 6.32 11.68
N THR A 107 -0.88 6.42 12.37
CA THR A 107 0.23 7.29 11.97
C THR A 107 0.83 6.85 10.63
N LEU A 108 1.08 5.55 10.44
CA LEU A 108 1.61 5.01 9.20
C LEU A 108 0.68 5.29 8.01
N THR A 109 -0.62 5.09 8.20
CA THR A 109 -1.62 5.33 7.16
C THR A 109 -1.79 6.82 6.86
N TYR A 110 -1.73 7.69 7.86
CA TYR A 110 -1.68 9.13 7.65
C TYR A 110 -0.44 9.55 6.82
N LEU A 111 0.74 9.04 7.18
CA LEU A 111 1.98 9.33 6.43
C LEU A 111 1.95 8.78 5.00
N HIS A 112 1.16 7.74 4.75
CA HIS A 112 0.97 7.19 3.41
C HIS A 112 0.16 8.11 2.51
N ASN A 113 -0.99 8.62 2.98
CA ASN A 113 -1.98 9.34 2.16
C ASN A 113 -2.06 10.85 2.45
N GLY A 114 -1.77 11.29 3.68
CA GLY A 114 -1.79 12.68 4.11
C GLY A 114 -3.17 13.25 4.49
N LYS A 115 -4.26 12.50 4.32
CA LYS A 115 -5.62 12.92 4.70
C LYS A 115 -5.95 12.51 6.13
N LEU A 116 -6.59 13.39 6.89
CA LEU A 116 -6.92 13.14 8.30
C LEU A 116 -7.97 12.05 8.53
N ASP A 117 -8.87 11.84 7.58
CA ASP A 117 -9.93 10.82 7.62
C ASP A 117 -9.44 9.43 7.17
N TYR A 118 -8.33 9.38 6.44
CA TYR A 118 -7.80 8.14 5.88
C TYR A 118 -7.46 7.07 6.93
N PRO A 119 -6.79 7.40 8.06
CA PRO A 119 -6.50 6.41 9.10
C PRO A 119 -7.75 5.74 9.66
N ALA A 120 -8.84 6.49 9.86
CA ALA A 120 -10.08 5.95 10.38
C ALA A 120 -10.72 4.96 9.42
N ARG A 121 -10.71 5.25 8.11
CA ARG A 121 -11.22 4.32 7.08
C ARG A 121 -10.40 3.04 7.04
N VAL A 122 -9.07 3.14 6.97
CA VAL A 122 -8.20 1.95 6.93
C VAL A 122 -8.36 1.09 8.19
N LEU A 123 -8.44 1.69 9.38
CA LEU A 123 -8.70 0.95 10.61
C LEU A 123 -10.08 0.27 10.59
N GLY A 124 -11.10 0.92 10.01
CA GLY A 124 -12.41 0.33 9.79
C GLY A 124 -12.34 -0.93 8.91
N TYR A 125 -11.67 -0.83 7.76
CA TYR A 125 -11.46 -1.99 6.87
C TYR A 125 -10.64 -3.11 7.52
N MET A 126 -9.66 -2.77 8.35
CA MET A 126 -8.90 -3.78 9.11
C MET A 126 -9.74 -4.56 10.12
N GLN A 127 -10.93 -4.05 10.48
CA GLN A 127 -11.88 -4.69 11.40
C GLN A 127 -13.09 -5.28 10.67
N ASP A 128 -13.17 -5.12 9.36
CA ASP A 128 -14.28 -5.61 8.54
C ASP A 128 -14.25 -7.15 8.44
N PRO A 129 -15.32 -7.84 8.89
CA PRO A 129 -15.39 -9.30 8.86
C PRO A 129 -15.34 -9.88 7.44
N GLU A 130 -15.94 -9.21 6.46
CA GLU A 130 -15.95 -9.68 5.07
C GLU A 130 -14.55 -9.61 4.46
N LEU A 131 -13.83 -8.50 4.69
CA LEU A 131 -12.46 -8.37 4.24
C LEU A 131 -11.53 -9.37 4.95
N HIS A 132 -11.78 -9.68 6.24
CA HIS A 132 -11.10 -10.74 6.95
C HIS A 132 -11.36 -12.11 6.31
N GLY A 133 -12.60 -12.42 6.00
CA GLY A 133 -12.98 -13.66 5.33
C GLY A 133 -12.25 -13.87 4.01
N LEU A 134 -12.23 -12.85 3.16
CA LEU A 134 -11.52 -12.90 1.87
C LEU A 134 -10.03 -13.23 2.01
N ILE A 135 -9.37 -12.78 3.09
CA ILE A 135 -7.93 -12.97 3.28
C ILE A 135 -7.61 -14.28 4.00
N TYR A 136 -8.39 -14.64 5.01
CA TYR A 136 -8.05 -15.74 5.91
C TYR A 136 -8.82 -17.03 5.61
N ASP A 137 -10.07 -16.95 5.16
CA ASP A 137 -10.88 -18.12 4.81
C ASP A 137 -10.45 -18.73 3.45
N GLY A 138 -9.92 -17.92 2.55
CA GLY A 138 -9.30 -18.38 1.30
C GLY A 138 -8.03 -19.23 1.51
N ARG A 139 -7.51 -19.30 2.74
CA ARG A 139 -6.40 -20.17 3.16
C ARG A 139 -6.89 -21.50 3.75
N GLN A 140 -8.04 -21.99 3.32
CA GLN A 140 -8.43 -23.37 3.68
C GLN A 140 -7.29 -24.30 3.28
N PRO A 141 -6.78 -25.14 4.18
CA PRO A 141 -5.83 -26.18 3.79
C PRO A 141 -6.50 -26.97 2.68
N ASN A 142 -5.77 -27.20 1.57
CA ASN A 142 -6.25 -28.04 0.49
C ASN A 142 -6.89 -29.27 1.11
N PRO A 143 -8.14 -29.61 0.75
CA PRO A 143 -8.74 -30.85 1.26
C PRO A 143 -7.77 -31.97 0.93
N VAL A 144 -7.28 -32.67 1.96
CA VAL A 144 -6.47 -33.85 1.77
C VAL A 144 -7.41 -34.84 1.06
N ILE A 145 -7.23 -34.97 -0.25
CA ILE A 145 -7.91 -36.01 -1.01
C ILE A 145 -7.29 -37.34 -0.54
N THR A 146 -7.94 -37.95 0.43
CA THR A 146 -7.62 -39.34 0.81
C THR A 146 -8.15 -40.22 -0.32
N VAL A 147 -7.22 -40.78 -1.11
CA VAL A 147 -7.51 -41.79 -2.13
C VAL A 147 -7.60 -43.16 -1.43
#